data_280e0c5090db4d059246f7cde5c6dfb7
#
_entry.id   280e0c5090db4d059246f7cde5c6dfb7
#
_cell.length_a   1.000
_cell.length_b   1.000
_cell.length_c   1.000
_cell.angle_alpha   90.00
_cell.angle_beta   90.00
_cell.angle_gamma   90.00
#
_symmetry.space_group_name_H-M   'P 1'
#
loop_
_entity.id
_entity.type
_entity.pdbx_description
1 polymer ?
#
loop_
_entity_poly.entity_id
_entity_poly.type
_entity_poly.pdbx_seq_one_letter_code
_entity_poly.pdbx_strand_id
1 'polypeptide(L)'
;MELQIFNNSEFGQIRTVIVDSEPMFCLADVCKALEITHITDVKNRLKQDGVGTAEVIDNIGRKQNATFINESNLYKTIFQSRKESAERFTEWVTSEVLPSIRKTGSYQKPLSTQEMMRIQLGMIDDVSDRVTKLENTMNIDYGQQHSLSELISSRVIELVGGKESNAYREIGRKVF
;
A
#
# COMPACT_ATOMS: atom_id res chain seq x y z
N MET A 1 2.52 22.85 17.27
CA MET A 1 2.99 22.56 15.91
C MET A 1 4.17 21.62 16.05
N GLU A 2 4.09 20.47 15.41
CA GLU A 2 5.19 19.50 15.40
C GLU A 2 6.04 19.75 14.14
N LEU A 3 7.33 20.01 14.34
CA LEU A 3 8.28 20.20 13.25
C LEU A 3 8.76 18.83 12.81
N GLN A 4 8.53 18.49 11.54
CA GLN A 4 9.05 17.28 10.92
C GLN A 4 10.17 17.65 9.93
N ILE A 5 11.16 16.78 9.81
CA ILE A 5 12.26 16.96 8.85
C ILE A 5 12.14 15.87 7.80
N PHE A 6 11.86 16.28 6.59
CA PHE A 6 11.89 15.39 5.43
C PHE A 6 13.29 15.36 4.83
N ASN A 7 13.89 14.17 4.80
CA ASN A 7 15.23 13.96 4.25
C ASN A 7 15.14 13.30 2.88
N ASN A 8 15.72 13.93 1.87
CA ASN A 8 15.85 13.38 0.53
C ASN A 8 17.31 13.47 0.09
N SER A 9 17.84 12.43 -0.54
CA SER A 9 19.24 12.38 -0.99
C SER A 9 19.56 13.40 -2.08
N GLU A 10 18.60 13.80 -2.89
CA GLU A 10 18.75 14.72 -4.01
C GLU A 10 18.47 16.18 -3.59
N PHE A 11 17.47 16.41 -2.75
CA PHE A 11 17.01 17.75 -2.35
C PHE A 11 17.48 18.19 -0.96
N GLY A 12 18.12 17.28 -0.22
CA GLY A 12 18.57 17.56 1.15
C GLY A 12 17.44 17.49 2.18
N GLN A 13 17.57 18.32 3.22
CA GLN A 13 16.61 18.37 4.33
C GLN A 13 15.63 19.53 4.11
N ILE A 14 14.33 19.22 4.22
CA ILE A 14 13.24 20.20 4.16
C ILE A 14 12.44 20.09 5.45
N ARG A 15 12.39 21.19 6.19
CA ARG A 15 11.55 21.30 7.40
C ARG A 15 10.10 21.48 6.99
N THR A 16 9.24 20.71 7.62
CA THR A 16 7.79 20.74 7.40
C THR A 16 7.05 20.89 8.72
N VAL A 17 5.90 21.54 8.70
CA VAL A 17 4.98 21.62 9.83
C VAL A 17 3.58 21.26 9.33
N ILE A 18 2.77 20.66 10.21
CA ILE A 18 1.37 20.38 9.90
C ILE A 18 0.51 21.51 10.50
N VAL A 19 -0.29 22.14 9.65
CA VAL A 19 -1.26 23.17 10.02
C VAL A 19 -2.61 22.78 9.44
N ASP A 20 -3.64 22.67 10.28
CA ASP A 20 -4.99 22.28 9.87
C ASP A 20 -5.05 20.98 9.05
N SER A 21 -4.21 20.00 9.41
CA SER A 21 -4.03 18.71 8.71
C SER A 21 -3.37 18.81 7.33
N GLU A 22 -2.88 19.98 6.93
CA GLU A 22 -2.15 20.19 5.68
C GLU A 22 -0.65 20.39 5.93
N PRO A 23 0.23 19.81 5.10
CA PRO A 23 1.67 20.02 5.22
C PRO A 23 2.07 21.41 4.72
N MET A 24 2.90 22.07 5.49
CA MET A 24 3.53 23.34 5.14
C MET A 24 5.05 23.15 5.10
N PHE A 25 5.72 23.71 4.09
CA PHE A 25 7.13 23.51 3.79
C PHE A 25 7.94 24.79 4.03
N CYS A 26 9.10 24.68 4.66
CA CYS A 26 9.97 25.83 4.90
C CYS A 26 10.48 26.39 3.58
N LEU A 27 10.09 27.63 3.25
CA LEU A 27 10.46 28.28 1.98
C LEU A 27 11.97 28.42 1.79
N ALA A 28 12.71 28.69 2.86
CA ALA A 28 14.16 28.81 2.78
C ALA A 28 14.84 27.48 2.38
N ASP A 29 14.34 26.36 2.92
CA ASP A 29 14.88 25.03 2.60
C ASP A 29 14.51 24.62 1.17
N VAL A 30 13.28 24.90 0.74
CA VAL A 30 12.82 24.69 -0.64
C VAL A 30 13.67 25.50 -1.63
N CYS A 31 13.87 26.80 -1.36
CA CYS A 31 14.72 27.64 -2.21
C CYS A 31 16.17 27.15 -2.27
N LYS A 32 16.70 26.70 -1.13
CA LYS A 32 18.04 26.10 -1.07
C LYS A 32 18.12 24.81 -1.90
N ALA A 33 17.13 23.93 -1.78
CA ALA A 33 17.02 22.70 -2.56
C ALA A 33 16.94 22.97 -4.07
N LEU A 34 16.28 24.04 -4.48
CA LEU A 34 16.12 24.47 -5.87
C LEU A 34 17.21 25.45 -6.35
N GLU A 35 18.24 25.72 -5.53
CA GLU A 35 19.34 26.66 -5.82
C GLU A 35 18.88 28.09 -6.16
N ILE A 36 17.75 28.51 -5.57
CA ILE A 36 17.18 29.83 -5.74
C ILE A 36 17.78 30.78 -4.69
N THR A 37 18.48 31.80 -5.12
CA THR A 37 19.16 32.78 -4.24
C THR A 37 18.26 33.90 -3.72
N HIS A 38 17.22 34.27 -4.48
CA HIS A 38 16.34 35.40 -4.17
C HIS A 38 15.01 34.96 -3.53
N ILE A 39 15.07 34.52 -2.27
CA ILE A 39 13.91 33.98 -1.54
C ILE A 39 12.77 35.00 -1.41
N THR A 40 13.11 36.29 -1.22
CA THR A 40 12.10 37.36 -1.09
C THR A 40 11.28 37.52 -2.37
N ASP A 41 11.90 37.43 -3.52
CA ASP A 41 11.23 37.55 -4.81
C ASP A 41 10.29 36.38 -5.05
N VAL A 42 10.71 35.17 -4.65
CA VAL A 42 9.83 33.99 -4.66
C VAL A 42 8.64 34.22 -3.77
N LYS A 43 8.84 34.61 -2.49
CA LYS A 43 7.76 34.87 -1.53
C LYS A 43 6.72 35.87 -2.09
N ASN A 44 7.17 36.93 -2.74
CA ASN A 44 6.30 37.97 -3.28
C ASN A 44 5.42 37.48 -4.47
N ARG A 45 5.84 36.43 -5.18
CA ARG A 45 5.09 35.84 -6.31
C ARG A 45 4.09 34.78 -5.87
N LEU A 46 4.22 34.28 -4.63
CA LEU A 46 3.36 33.23 -4.12
C LEU A 46 1.99 33.80 -3.71
N LYS A 47 0.98 32.92 -3.70
CA LYS A 47 -0.32 33.26 -3.14
C LYS A 47 -0.18 33.42 -1.63
N GLN A 48 -0.58 34.58 -1.12
CA GLN A 48 -0.40 34.94 0.28
C GLN A 48 -1.29 34.11 1.24
N ASP A 49 -2.42 33.59 0.78
CA ASP A 49 -3.30 32.66 1.51
C ASP A 49 -2.59 31.32 1.86
N GLY A 50 -1.60 30.94 1.08
CA GLY A 50 -0.78 29.75 1.30
C GLY A 50 0.60 30.03 1.91
N VAL A 51 0.83 31.21 2.49
CA VAL A 51 2.10 31.59 3.14
C VAL A 51 1.85 31.82 4.62
N GLY A 52 2.56 31.07 5.46
CA GLY A 52 2.51 31.20 6.92
C GLY A 52 3.89 31.52 7.52
N THR A 53 3.90 31.86 8.79
CA THR A 53 5.13 32.03 9.58
C THR A 53 5.05 31.17 10.81
N ALA A 54 6.10 30.40 11.09
CA ALA A 54 6.21 29.60 12.29
C ALA A 54 7.57 29.82 12.97
N GLU A 55 7.57 29.72 14.28
CA GLU A 55 8.80 29.78 15.07
C GLU A 55 9.54 28.45 14.96
N VAL A 56 10.78 28.46 14.54
CA VAL A 56 11.66 27.30 14.46
C VAL A 56 12.93 27.53 15.26
N ILE A 57 13.53 26.46 15.77
CA ILE A 57 14.80 26.52 16.47
C ILE A 57 15.92 26.26 15.45
N ASP A 58 16.90 27.16 15.38
CA ASP A 58 18.06 26.97 14.53
C ASP A 58 19.06 25.95 15.12
N ASN A 59 20.06 25.57 14.34
CA ASN A 59 21.10 24.61 14.77
C ASN A 59 21.94 25.07 15.97
N ILE A 60 21.78 26.35 16.39
CA ILE A 60 22.48 26.95 17.56
C ILE A 60 21.51 27.11 18.74
N GLY A 61 20.28 26.60 18.63
CA GLY A 61 19.27 26.66 19.69
C GLY A 61 18.50 27.99 19.78
N ARG A 62 18.61 28.88 18.79
CA ARG A 62 17.91 30.19 18.80
C ARG A 62 16.58 30.07 18.10
N LYS A 63 15.57 30.71 18.64
CA LYS A 63 14.26 30.86 18.05
C LYS A 63 14.30 31.84 16.89
N GLN A 64 13.83 31.39 15.73
CA GLN A 64 13.72 32.21 14.53
C GLN A 64 12.37 32.03 13.86
N ASN A 65 11.84 33.12 13.31
CA ASN A 65 10.63 33.06 12.50
C ASN A 65 11.00 32.62 11.08
N ALA A 66 10.51 31.46 10.67
CA ALA A 66 10.67 30.97 9.31
C ALA A 66 9.35 31.10 8.53
N THR A 67 9.47 31.37 7.24
CA THR A 67 8.32 31.37 6.31
C THR A 67 8.06 29.97 5.83
N PHE A 68 6.81 29.54 5.92
CA PHE A 68 6.32 28.26 5.41
C PHE A 68 5.31 28.49 4.29
N ILE A 69 5.28 27.58 3.34
CA ILE A 69 4.38 27.62 2.18
C ILE A 69 3.60 26.32 2.08
N ASN A 70 2.37 26.41 1.62
CA ASN A 70 1.54 25.24 1.36
C ASN A 70 1.99 24.49 0.09
N GLU A 71 1.40 23.33 -0.13
CA GLU A 71 1.74 22.43 -1.25
C GLU A 71 1.51 23.10 -2.62
N SER A 72 0.44 23.88 -2.78
CA SER A 72 0.19 24.63 -4.02
C SER A 72 1.32 25.61 -4.36
N ASN A 73 1.80 26.36 -3.36
CA ASN A 73 2.91 27.29 -3.52
C ASN A 73 4.27 26.56 -3.72
N LEU A 74 4.44 25.38 -3.08
CA LEU A 74 5.60 24.51 -3.31
C LEU A 74 5.67 24.10 -4.79
N TYR A 75 4.60 23.56 -5.36
CA TYR A 75 4.59 23.16 -6.78
C TYR A 75 4.83 24.33 -7.72
N LYS A 76 4.26 25.49 -7.45
CA LYS A 76 4.57 26.70 -8.23
C LYS A 76 6.04 27.05 -8.20
N THR A 77 6.70 26.95 -7.05
CA THR A 77 8.11 27.24 -6.90
C THR A 77 8.96 26.24 -7.69
N ILE A 78 8.61 24.94 -7.65
CA ILE A 78 9.27 23.87 -8.41
C ILE A 78 9.13 24.12 -9.92
N PHE A 79 7.92 24.36 -10.41
CA PHE A 79 7.63 24.55 -11.84
C PHE A 79 8.27 25.81 -12.44
N GLN A 80 8.65 26.78 -11.61
CA GLN A 80 9.35 27.98 -12.03
C GLN A 80 10.89 27.86 -11.91
N SER A 81 11.38 26.79 -11.32
CA SER A 81 12.81 26.54 -11.15
C SER A 81 13.43 26.06 -12.47
N ARG A 82 14.66 26.51 -12.72
CA ARG A 82 15.48 26.06 -13.86
C ARG A 82 16.49 24.99 -13.46
N LYS A 83 16.39 24.46 -12.25
CA LYS A 83 17.25 23.36 -11.81
C LYS A 83 16.85 22.08 -12.56
N GLU A 84 17.82 21.34 -13.05
CA GLU A 84 17.60 20.11 -13.83
C GLU A 84 16.69 19.10 -13.10
N SER A 85 16.86 18.95 -11.79
CA SER A 85 15.99 18.08 -10.98
C SER A 85 14.54 18.56 -10.92
N ALA A 86 14.32 19.89 -10.87
CA ALA A 86 12.98 20.48 -10.90
C ALA A 86 12.34 20.34 -12.30
N GLU A 87 13.13 20.46 -13.36
CA GLU A 87 12.65 20.22 -14.74
C GLU A 87 12.25 18.76 -14.92
N ARG A 88 13.08 17.80 -14.48
CA ARG A 88 12.73 16.37 -14.50
C ARG A 88 11.45 16.06 -13.72
N PHE A 89 11.29 16.66 -12.53
CA PHE A 89 10.06 16.50 -11.74
C PHE A 89 8.86 17.08 -12.49
N THR A 90 8.99 18.26 -13.08
CA THR A 90 7.93 18.91 -13.85
C THR A 90 7.52 18.06 -15.05
N GLU A 91 8.49 17.54 -15.79
CA GLU A 91 8.26 16.66 -16.93
C GLU A 91 7.54 15.37 -16.50
N TRP A 92 8.02 14.72 -15.45
CA TRP A 92 7.37 13.53 -14.91
C TRP A 92 5.92 13.77 -14.50
N VAL A 93 5.65 14.86 -13.75
CA VAL A 93 4.29 15.19 -13.32
C VAL A 93 3.37 15.46 -14.51
N THR A 94 3.86 16.22 -15.50
CA THR A 94 3.04 16.66 -16.64
C THR A 94 2.88 15.60 -17.74
N SER A 95 3.88 14.75 -17.93
CA SER A 95 3.85 13.71 -18.98
C SER A 95 3.29 12.37 -18.51
N GLU A 96 3.39 12.05 -17.21
CA GLU A 96 3.02 10.75 -16.68
C GLU A 96 1.90 10.84 -15.63
N VAL A 97 2.12 11.60 -14.53
CA VAL A 97 1.22 11.61 -13.36
C VAL A 97 -0.15 12.20 -13.72
N LEU A 98 -0.17 13.42 -14.21
CA LEU A 98 -1.43 14.12 -14.55
C LEU A 98 -2.20 13.42 -15.68
N PRO A 99 -1.57 12.96 -16.78
CA PRO A 99 -2.27 12.19 -17.79
C PRO A 99 -2.81 10.86 -17.27
N SER A 100 -2.10 10.17 -16.38
CA SER A 100 -2.59 8.95 -15.75
C SER A 100 -3.84 9.23 -14.92
N ILE A 101 -3.78 10.21 -14.01
CA ILE A 101 -4.94 10.59 -13.17
C ILE A 101 -6.14 10.98 -14.05
N ARG A 102 -5.92 11.75 -15.13
CA ARG A 102 -7.00 12.15 -16.04
C ARG A 102 -7.65 10.96 -16.75
N LYS A 103 -6.87 9.92 -17.11
CA LYS A 103 -7.36 8.75 -17.84
C LYS A 103 -8.01 7.70 -16.94
N THR A 104 -7.43 7.46 -15.76
CA THR A 104 -7.77 6.32 -14.88
C THR A 104 -8.37 6.74 -13.54
N GLY A 105 -8.37 8.04 -13.20
CA GLY A 105 -8.81 8.56 -11.91
C GLY A 105 -7.76 8.47 -10.80
N SER A 106 -6.62 7.81 -11.04
CA SER A 106 -5.55 7.66 -10.04
C SER A 106 -4.17 7.54 -10.69
N TYR A 107 -3.12 7.81 -9.90
CA TYR A 107 -1.75 7.47 -10.28
C TYR A 107 -1.26 6.32 -9.43
N GLN A 108 -0.90 5.22 -10.06
CA GLN A 108 -0.25 4.08 -9.43
C GLN A 108 1.17 3.99 -9.96
N LYS A 109 2.14 4.08 -9.05
CA LYS A 109 3.54 3.87 -9.43
C LYS A 109 3.68 2.48 -10.06
N PRO A 110 4.28 2.36 -11.25
CA PRO A 110 4.55 1.05 -11.84
C PRO A 110 5.33 0.19 -10.85
N LEU A 111 4.80 -0.99 -10.55
CA LEU A 111 5.49 -1.96 -9.70
C LEU A 111 6.75 -2.44 -10.41
N SER A 112 7.84 -2.53 -9.69
CA SER A 112 9.04 -3.18 -10.21
C SER A 112 8.77 -4.66 -10.47
N THR A 113 9.55 -5.28 -11.38
CA THR A 113 9.45 -6.71 -11.66
C THR A 113 9.59 -7.56 -10.39
N GLN A 114 10.43 -7.12 -9.45
CA GLN A 114 10.61 -7.80 -8.16
C GLN A 114 9.38 -7.67 -7.26
N GLU A 115 8.73 -6.52 -7.22
CA GLU A 115 7.50 -6.30 -6.45
C GLU A 115 6.34 -7.10 -7.04
N MET A 116 6.19 -7.12 -8.37
CA MET A 116 5.21 -7.96 -9.05
C MET A 116 5.43 -9.45 -8.73
N MET A 117 6.68 -9.91 -8.78
CA MET A 117 7.04 -11.28 -8.46
C MET A 117 6.73 -11.65 -7.01
N ARG A 118 6.98 -10.75 -6.05
CA ARG A 118 6.62 -10.95 -4.64
C ARG A 118 5.11 -11.05 -4.42
N ILE A 119 4.34 -10.21 -5.09
CA ILE A 119 2.86 -10.26 -5.03
C ILE A 119 2.36 -11.58 -5.60
N GLN A 120 2.90 -12.03 -6.75
CA GLN A 120 2.52 -13.30 -7.37
C GLN A 120 2.88 -14.50 -6.49
N LEU A 121 4.07 -14.52 -5.88
CA LEU A 121 4.46 -15.57 -4.94
C LEU A 121 3.53 -15.61 -3.72
N GLY A 122 3.21 -14.46 -3.12
CA GLY A 122 2.26 -14.39 -2.01
C GLY A 122 0.86 -14.91 -2.37
N MET A 123 0.39 -14.66 -3.58
CA MET A 123 -0.88 -15.23 -4.07
C MET A 123 -0.80 -16.76 -4.24
N ILE A 124 0.34 -17.29 -4.67
CA ILE A 124 0.54 -18.74 -4.81
C ILE A 124 0.56 -19.40 -3.43
N ASP A 125 1.23 -18.80 -2.45
CA ASP A 125 1.28 -19.29 -1.07
C ASP A 125 -0.13 -19.33 -0.45
N ASP A 126 -0.93 -18.27 -0.61
CA ASP A 126 -2.31 -18.22 -0.13
C ASP A 126 -3.20 -19.30 -0.77
N VAL A 127 -3.06 -19.51 -2.09
CA VAL A 127 -3.78 -20.58 -2.81
C VAL A 127 -3.32 -21.95 -2.31
N SER A 128 -2.03 -22.16 -2.11
CA SER A 128 -1.46 -23.42 -1.58
C SER A 128 -2.03 -23.74 -0.19
N ASP A 129 -2.07 -22.74 0.71
CA ASP A 129 -2.63 -22.90 2.05
C ASP A 129 -4.13 -23.22 2.00
N ARG A 130 -4.87 -22.60 1.08
CA ARG A 130 -6.30 -22.90 0.89
C ARG A 130 -6.54 -24.30 0.33
N VAL A 131 -5.70 -24.76 -0.61
CA VAL A 131 -5.75 -26.12 -1.15
C VAL A 131 -5.44 -27.13 -0.06
N THR A 132 -4.37 -26.93 0.72
CA THR A 132 -4.02 -27.80 1.85
C THR A 132 -5.15 -27.90 2.89
N LYS A 133 -5.80 -26.75 3.18
CA LYS A 133 -6.98 -26.73 4.07
C LYS A 133 -8.14 -27.58 3.51
N LEU A 134 -8.41 -27.43 2.22
CA LEU A 134 -9.47 -28.21 1.55
C LEU A 134 -9.14 -29.71 1.53
N GLU A 135 -7.91 -30.09 1.20
CA GLU A 135 -7.44 -31.47 1.23
C GLU A 135 -7.58 -32.10 2.62
N ASN A 136 -7.19 -31.36 3.67
CA ASN A 136 -7.33 -31.83 5.06
C ASN A 136 -8.78 -31.96 5.51
N THR A 137 -9.68 -31.14 4.98
CA THR A 137 -11.14 -31.23 5.28
C THR A 137 -11.86 -32.26 4.43
N MET A 138 -11.33 -32.56 3.24
CA MET A 138 -11.90 -33.60 2.35
C MET A 138 -11.38 -35.01 2.63
N ASN A 139 -10.22 -35.13 3.28
CA ASN A 139 -9.73 -36.44 3.71
C ASN A 139 -10.55 -36.91 4.92
N ILE A 140 -11.44 -37.86 4.68
CA ILE A 140 -12.14 -38.58 5.73
C ILE A 140 -11.09 -39.42 6.45
N ASP A 141 -10.84 -39.14 7.73
CA ASP A 141 -9.91 -39.93 8.52
C ASP A 141 -10.36 -41.38 8.69
N TYR A 142 -9.48 -42.26 9.11
CA TYR A 142 -9.77 -43.68 9.28
C TYR A 142 -10.98 -43.91 10.25
N GLY A 143 -11.09 -43.11 11.30
CA GLY A 143 -12.21 -43.17 12.27
C GLY A 143 -13.55 -42.80 11.62
N GLN A 144 -13.55 -41.77 10.78
CA GLN A 144 -14.77 -41.35 10.05
C GLN A 144 -15.18 -42.37 8.99
N GLN A 145 -14.19 -42.97 8.28
CA GLN A 145 -14.46 -44.08 7.33
C GLN A 145 -15.04 -45.29 8.03
N HIS A 146 -14.52 -45.65 9.20
CA HIS A 146 -15.03 -46.77 10.01
C HIS A 146 -16.46 -46.49 10.48
N SER A 147 -16.72 -45.31 11.03
CA SER A 147 -18.06 -44.92 11.49
C SER A 147 -19.08 -44.93 10.34
N LEU A 148 -18.68 -44.47 9.14
CA LEU A 148 -19.52 -44.46 7.95
C LEU A 148 -19.84 -45.90 7.51
N SER A 149 -18.84 -46.79 7.53
CA SER A 149 -18.98 -48.21 7.19
C SER A 149 -19.90 -48.92 8.15
N GLU A 150 -19.80 -48.63 9.46
CA GLU A 150 -20.73 -49.18 10.49
C GLU A 150 -22.18 -48.72 10.30
N LEU A 151 -22.38 -47.42 10.02
CA LEU A 151 -23.67 -46.84 9.74
C LEU A 151 -24.35 -47.47 8.51
N ILE A 152 -23.59 -47.60 7.42
CA ILE A 152 -24.04 -48.26 6.19
C ILE A 152 -24.39 -49.70 6.45
N SER A 153 -23.52 -50.46 7.15
CA SER A 153 -23.72 -51.83 7.50
C SER A 153 -24.99 -52.04 8.36
N SER A 154 -25.16 -51.18 9.38
CA SER A 154 -26.34 -51.20 10.26
C SER A 154 -27.62 -50.93 9.48
N ARG A 155 -27.60 -49.98 8.57
CA ARG A 155 -28.76 -49.64 7.74
C ARG A 155 -29.12 -50.73 6.73
N VAL A 156 -28.09 -51.35 6.15
CA VAL A 156 -28.29 -52.49 5.25
C VAL A 156 -28.93 -53.68 6.02
N ILE A 157 -28.43 -53.99 7.22
CA ILE A 157 -29.00 -55.05 8.05
C ILE A 157 -30.45 -54.78 8.38
N GLU A 158 -30.80 -53.57 8.74
CA GLU A 158 -32.17 -53.12 9.03
C GLU A 158 -33.09 -53.31 7.82
N LEU A 159 -32.66 -52.88 6.65
CA LEU A 159 -33.44 -52.93 5.41
C LEU A 159 -33.63 -54.34 4.86
N VAL A 160 -32.69 -55.26 5.09
CA VAL A 160 -32.66 -56.60 4.51
C VAL A 160 -33.13 -57.65 5.50
N GLY A 161 -33.54 -57.26 6.71
CA GLY A 161 -34.16 -58.18 7.70
C GLY A 161 -33.15 -59.05 8.45
N GLY A 162 -31.87 -58.66 8.51
CA GLY A 162 -30.84 -59.30 9.32
C GLY A 162 -29.61 -59.83 8.53
N LYS A 163 -28.50 -60.08 9.29
CA LYS A 163 -27.21 -60.51 8.71
C LYS A 163 -27.22 -61.86 8.02
N GLU A 164 -28.18 -62.67 8.32
CA GLU A 164 -28.28 -64.04 7.77
C GLU A 164 -29.10 -64.13 6.47
N SER A 165 -29.68 -63.00 6.04
CA SER A 165 -30.43 -63.00 4.77
C SER A 165 -29.53 -63.17 3.56
N ASN A 166 -29.97 -63.90 2.55
CA ASN A 166 -29.25 -64.05 1.30
C ASN A 166 -28.97 -62.72 0.61
N ALA A 167 -29.88 -61.74 0.77
CA ALA A 167 -29.76 -60.40 0.24
C ALA A 167 -28.58 -59.63 0.89
N TYR A 168 -28.36 -59.77 2.20
CA TYR A 168 -27.21 -59.18 2.89
C TYR A 168 -25.86 -59.73 2.35
N ARG A 169 -25.78 -61.02 2.16
CA ARG A 169 -24.56 -61.69 1.61
C ARG A 169 -24.25 -61.24 0.17
N GLU A 170 -25.30 -61.00 -0.63
CA GLU A 170 -25.12 -60.56 -2.01
C GLU A 170 -24.67 -59.09 -2.09
N ILE A 171 -25.19 -58.21 -1.22
CA ILE A 171 -24.78 -56.80 -1.11
C ILE A 171 -23.33 -56.71 -0.61
N GLY A 172 -22.95 -57.48 0.41
CA GLY A 172 -21.60 -57.53 0.93
C GLY A 172 -20.52 -57.92 -0.12
N ARG A 173 -20.86 -58.73 -1.11
CA ARG A 173 -19.96 -59.08 -2.22
C ARG A 173 -19.80 -58.01 -3.27
N LYS A 174 -20.68 -57.02 -3.31
CA LYS A 174 -20.66 -55.93 -4.29
C LYS A 174 -20.05 -54.62 -3.76
N VAL A 175 -19.92 -54.49 -2.44
CA VAL A 175 -19.51 -53.22 -1.77
C VAL A 175 -18.11 -53.35 -1.16
N PHE A 176 -17.60 -54.54 -0.92
CA PHE A 176 -16.23 -54.82 -0.43
C PHE A 176 -15.50 -55.71 -1.49
#